data_d64ee5ae36797fcc8352ecad6035a231
#
_entry.id   d64ee5ae36797fcc8352ecad6035a231
#
_cell.length_a   1.000
_cell.length_b   1.000
_cell.length_c   1.000
_cell.angle_alpha   90.00
_cell.angle_beta   90.00
_cell.angle_gamma   90.00
#
_symmetry.space_group_name_H-M   'P 1'
#
loop_
_entity.id
_entity.type
_entity.pdbx_description
1 polymer ?
#
loop_
_entity_poly.entity_id
_entity_poly.type
_entity_poly.pdbx_seq_one_letter_code
_entity_poly.pdbx_strand_id
1 'polypeptide(L)'
;MNTKNNKRRRDSIEKIEKAFLQLLQDKEISDITVSEICKITQLNRSTFYANYLDVYDLADKLRIRLEKDFGRVFSERDGLTEHTGALKMFQHIKDNQLFYKTYFKLGYDEKHQVMIYDTKRAQRDFDNKHIKYHIEFFRNGINAIIKMWINGGCVESPEEMAEIIKQEYKGR
;
A
#
# COMPACT_ATOMS: atom_id res chain seq x y z
N MET A 1 22.23 -16.48 7.60
CA MET A 1 22.49 -17.57 6.62
C MET A 1 21.32 -17.69 5.64
N ASN A 2 21.59 -17.52 4.34
CA ASN A 2 20.55 -17.59 3.29
C ASN A 2 20.53 -19.02 2.72
N THR A 3 19.85 -19.95 3.39
CA THR A 3 19.81 -21.35 2.98
C THR A 3 18.94 -21.53 1.72
N LYS A 4 19.23 -22.58 0.92
CA LYS A 4 18.49 -22.93 -0.30
C LYS A 4 16.97 -23.09 -0.02
N ASN A 5 16.58 -23.58 1.15
CA ASN A 5 15.19 -23.68 1.59
C ASN A 5 14.55 -22.31 1.82
N ASN A 6 15.27 -21.34 2.35
CA ASN A 6 14.76 -19.97 2.55
C ASN A 6 14.52 -19.25 1.21
N LYS A 7 15.35 -19.52 0.19
CA LYS A 7 15.14 -18.97 -1.15
C LYS A 7 13.88 -19.56 -1.80
N ARG A 8 13.74 -20.91 -1.81
CA ARG A 8 12.55 -21.56 -2.36
C ARG A 8 11.26 -21.13 -1.68
N ARG A 9 11.28 -20.96 -0.36
CA ARG A 9 10.13 -20.48 0.39
C ARG A 9 9.74 -19.05 -0.02
N ARG A 10 10.73 -18.14 -0.15
CA ARG A 10 10.47 -16.77 -0.62
C ARG A 10 9.90 -16.73 -2.02
N ASP A 11 10.49 -17.49 -2.94
CA ASP A 11 10.02 -17.60 -4.33
C ASP A 11 8.58 -18.11 -4.39
N SER A 12 8.21 -19.08 -3.52
CA SER A 12 6.84 -19.58 -3.42
C SER A 12 5.87 -18.55 -2.86
N ILE A 13 6.25 -17.82 -1.83
CA ILE A 13 5.47 -16.72 -1.24
C ILE A 13 5.20 -15.65 -2.30
N GLU A 14 6.22 -15.19 -3.00
CA GLU A 14 6.09 -14.16 -4.04
C GLU A 14 5.15 -14.60 -5.17
N LYS A 15 5.25 -15.85 -5.63
CA LYS A 15 4.34 -16.42 -6.64
C LYS A 15 2.89 -16.43 -6.15
N ILE A 16 2.66 -16.91 -4.91
CA ILE A 16 1.31 -16.98 -4.30
C ILE A 16 0.70 -15.58 -4.21
N GLU A 17 1.44 -14.62 -3.69
CA GLU A 17 0.97 -13.25 -3.51
C GLU A 17 0.68 -12.56 -4.85
N LYS A 18 1.55 -12.75 -5.85
CA LYS A 18 1.33 -12.20 -7.20
C LYS A 18 0.08 -12.78 -7.84
N ALA A 19 -0.13 -14.10 -7.76
CA ALA A 19 -1.32 -14.75 -8.30
C ALA A 19 -2.60 -14.29 -7.58
N PHE A 20 -2.55 -14.14 -6.26
CA PHE A 20 -3.66 -13.63 -5.47
C PHE A 20 -4.01 -12.19 -5.85
N LEU A 21 -3.03 -11.30 -5.95
CA LEU A 21 -3.23 -9.91 -6.38
C LEU A 21 -3.81 -9.81 -7.80
N GLN A 22 -3.40 -10.70 -8.71
CA GLN A 22 -3.97 -10.78 -10.06
C GLN A 22 -5.44 -11.18 -10.03
N LEU A 23 -5.79 -12.23 -9.28
CA LEU A 23 -7.17 -12.67 -9.14
C LEU A 23 -8.08 -11.60 -8.54
N LEU A 24 -7.58 -10.82 -7.59
CA LEU A 24 -8.32 -9.71 -6.97
C LEU A 24 -8.62 -8.54 -7.92
N GLN A 25 -8.01 -8.48 -9.11
CA GLN A 25 -8.40 -7.46 -10.09
C GLN A 25 -9.80 -7.71 -10.63
N ASP A 26 -10.18 -8.98 -10.82
CA ASP A 26 -11.40 -9.38 -11.49
C ASP A 26 -12.42 -10.05 -10.56
N LYS A 27 -12.03 -10.43 -9.33
CA LYS A 27 -12.85 -11.15 -8.38
C LYS A 27 -12.93 -10.48 -7.03
N GLU A 28 -13.99 -10.77 -6.29
CA GLU A 28 -14.04 -10.49 -4.86
C GLU A 28 -13.23 -11.54 -4.09
N ILE A 29 -12.72 -11.16 -2.91
CA ILE A 29 -11.89 -12.05 -2.09
C ILE A 29 -12.61 -13.35 -1.70
N SER A 30 -13.93 -13.30 -1.48
CA SER A 30 -14.79 -14.44 -1.18
C SER A 30 -14.84 -15.49 -2.31
N ASP A 31 -14.58 -15.06 -3.55
CA ASP A 31 -14.67 -15.90 -4.75
C ASP A 31 -13.31 -16.51 -5.15
N ILE A 32 -12.25 -16.11 -4.45
CA ILE A 32 -10.89 -16.61 -4.70
C ILE A 32 -10.66 -17.88 -3.88
N THR A 33 -10.20 -18.93 -4.54
CA THR A 33 -9.91 -20.21 -3.89
C THR A 33 -8.42 -20.53 -3.88
N VAL A 34 -7.97 -21.25 -2.83
CA VAL A 34 -6.59 -21.77 -2.77
C VAL A 34 -6.25 -22.63 -3.99
N SER A 35 -7.26 -23.36 -4.53
CA SER A 35 -7.08 -24.18 -5.73
C SER A 35 -6.72 -23.38 -6.96
N GLU A 36 -7.34 -22.22 -7.17
CA GLU A 36 -7.04 -21.34 -8.30
C GLU A 36 -5.62 -20.75 -8.17
N ILE A 37 -5.26 -20.28 -6.97
CA ILE A 37 -3.91 -19.79 -6.70
C ILE A 37 -2.88 -20.88 -6.99
N CYS A 38 -3.10 -22.12 -6.52
CA CYS A 38 -2.21 -23.25 -6.75
C CYS A 38 -2.12 -23.62 -8.24
N LYS A 39 -3.23 -23.53 -8.99
CA LYS A 39 -3.27 -23.79 -10.43
C LYS A 39 -2.44 -22.76 -11.21
N ILE A 40 -2.58 -21.45 -10.89
CA ILE A 40 -1.83 -20.37 -11.53
C ILE A 40 -0.34 -20.47 -11.23
N THR A 41 0.01 -20.74 -9.97
CA THR A 41 1.40 -20.78 -9.52
C THR A 41 2.11 -22.10 -9.80
N GLN A 42 1.37 -23.15 -10.16
CA GLN A 42 1.86 -24.52 -10.27
C GLN A 42 2.46 -25.06 -8.95
N LEU A 43 1.97 -24.56 -7.82
CA LEU A 43 2.39 -25.00 -6.49
C LEU A 43 1.36 -25.95 -5.89
N ASN A 44 1.84 -26.89 -5.05
CA ASN A 44 0.96 -27.77 -4.30
C ASN A 44 0.22 -27.04 -3.18
N ARG A 45 -0.98 -27.47 -2.83
CA ARG A 45 -1.75 -26.94 -1.69
C ARG A 45 -0.96 -26.97 -0.37
N SER A 46 -0.15 -28.01 -0.15
CA SER A 46 0.73 -28.09 1.02
C SER A 46 1.71 -26.92 1.11
N THR A 47 2.21 -26.45 -0.05
CA THR A 47 3.08 -25.25 -0.10
C THR A 47 2.32 -23.98 0.27
N PHE A 48 1.06 -23.84 -0.15
CA PHE A 48 0.20 -22.75 0.27
C PHE A 48 -0.02 -22.78 1.79
N TYR A 49 -0.50 -23.92 2.31
CA TYR A 49 -0.84 -24.07 3.73
C TYR A 49 0.38 -24.07 4.67
N ALA A 50 1.59 -24.28 4.14
CA ALA A 50 2.83 -24.06 4.91
C ALA A 50 3.10 -22.56 5.20
N ASN A 51 2.40 -21.62 4.52
CA ASN A 51 2.62 -20.17 4.65
C ASN A 51 1.36 -19.40 5.08
N TYR A 52 0.17 -19.86 4.69
CA TYR A 52 -1.11 -19.19 4.89
C TYR A 52 -2.19 -20.18 5.33
N LEU A 53 -3.09 -19.75 6.23
CA LEU A 53 -4.23 -20.55 6.67
C LEU A 53 -5.31 -20.61 5.58
N ASP A 54 -5.59 -19.49 4.94
CA ASP A 54 -6.56 -19.29 3.88
C ASP A 54 -6.26 -18.03 3.08
N VAL A 55 -7.17 -17.62 2.19
CA VAL A 55 -7.01 -16.42 1.36
C VAL A 55 -7.10 -15.12 2.17
N TYR A 56 -7.82 -15.12 3.29
CA TYR A 56 -7.95 -13.96 4.14
C TYR A 56 -6.67 -13.74 4.96
N ASP A 57 -6.07 -14.80 5.50
CA ASP A 57 -4.76 -14.76 6.15
C ASP A 57 -3.65 -14.32 5.18
N LEU A 58 -3.73 -14.76 3.92
CA LEU A 58 -2.83 -14.29 2.86
C LEU A 58 -2.98 -12.77 2.65
N ALA A 59 -4.22 -12.28 2.53
CA ALA A 59 -4.50 -10.85 2.35
C ALA A 59 -3.96 -10.02 3.53
N ASP A 60 -4.21 -10.46 4.75
CA ASP A 60 -3.75 -9.77 5.96
C ASP A 60 -2.23 -9.75 6.11
N LYS A 61 -1.56 -10.86 5.86
CA LYS A 61 -0.09 -10.93 5.92
C LYS A 61 0.56 -10.07 4.84
N LEU A 62 -0.03 -10.05 3.65
CA LEU A 62 0.42 -9.18 2.56
C LEU A 62 0.26 -7.71 2.94
N ARG A 63 -0.89 -7.31 3.48
CA ARG A 63 -1.16 -5.96 3.99
C ARG A 63 -0.13 -5.55 5.05
N ILE A 64 0.04 -6.34 6.11
CA ILE A 64 0.97 -6.04 7.21
C ILE A 64 2.39 -5.85 6.70
N ARG A 65 2.83 -6.69 5.76
CA ARG A 65 4.18 -6.57 5.20
C ARG A 65 4.36 -5.25 4.45
N LEU A 66 3.40 -4.88 3.63
CA LEU A 66 3.48 -3.68 2.80
C LEU A 66 3.29 -2.39 3.60
N GLU A 67 2.43 -2.41 4.63
CA GLU A 67 2.35 -1.31 5.60
C GLU A 67 3.69 -1.11 6.34
N LYS A 68 4.36 -2.21 6.69
CA LYS A 68 5.68 -2.15 7.31
C LYS A 68 6.76 -1.61 6.36
N ASP A 69 6.73 -2.01 5.10
CA ASP A 69 7.67 -1.53 4.09
C ASP A 69 7.42 -0.04 3.79
N PHE A 70 6.15 0.38 3.72
CA PHE A 70 5.78 1.79 3.65
C PHE A 70 6.29 2.57 4.86
N GLY A 71 6.06 2.08 6.07
CA GLY A 71 6.55 2.70 7.31
C GLY A 71 8.07 2.88 7.34
N ARG A 72 8.83 1.95 6.76
CA ARG A 72 10.30 2.07 6.64
C ARG A 72 10.71 3.20 5.69
N VAL A 73 10.06 3.32 4.53
CA VAL A 73 10.33 4.39 3.55
C VAL A 73 10.12 5.77 4.18
N PHE A 74 9.16 5.89 5.11
CA PHE A 74 8.81 7.16 5.75
C PHE A 74 9.41 7.36 7.15
N SER A 75 9.97 6.32 7.78
CA SER A 75 10.62 6.42 9.10
C SER A 75 12.06 6.92 9.04
N GLU A 76 12.69 6.90 7.87
CA GLU A 76 14.01 7.50 7.65
C GLU A 76 13.90 9.03 7.63
N ARG A 77 13.76 9.61 8.83
CA ARG A 77 13.48 11.03 9.09
C ARG A 77 14.64 11.98 8.89
N ASP A 78 15.79 11.53 8.44
CA ASP A 78 16.96 12.39 8.28
C ASP A 78 16.88 13.20 6.98
N GLY A 79 16.43 14.44 7.10
CA GLY A 79 16.59 15.47 6.09
C GLY A 79 15.58 15.50 4.94
N LEU A 80 14.46 14.78 5.03
CA LEU A 80 13.43 14.80 4.00
C LEU A 80 12.63 16.10 4.06
N THR A 81 12.79 16.93 3.04
CA THR A 81 11.84 18.02 2.76
C THR A 81 10.48 17.41 2.43
N GLU A 82 9.39 18.15 2.64
CA GLU A 82 8.02 17.71 2.32
C GLU A 82 7.87 17.18 0.90
N HIS A 83 8.50 17.84 -0.05
CA HIS A 83 8.51 17.45 -1.45
C HIS A 83 9.17 16.07 -1.64
N THR A 84 10.28 15.81 -0.95
CA THR A 84 10.98 14.53 -1.01
C THR A 84 10.14 13.40 -0.39
N GLY A 85 9.41 13.67 0.67
CA GLY A 85 8.51 12.71 1.31
C GLY A 85 7.34 12.32 0.38
N ALA A 86 6.69 13.29 -0.22
CA ALA A 86 5.61 13.06 -1.18
C ALA A 86 6.10 12.32 -2.42
N LEU A 87 7.25 12.71 -2.97
CA LEU A 87 7.88 12.03 -4.11
C LEU A 87 8.16 10.55 -3.82
N LYS A 88 8.79 10.25 -2.68
CA LYS A 88 9.06 8.85 -2.28
C LYS A 88 7.77 8.04 -2.12
N MET A 89 6.71 8.65 -1.57
CA MET A 89 5.41 8.04 -1.44
C MET A 89 4.83 7.66 -2.80
N PHE A 90 4.76 8.60 -3.73
CA PHE A 90 4.22 8.34 -5.06
C PHE A 90 5.07 7.35 -5.85
N GLN A 91 6.40 7.39 -5.72
CA GLN A 91 7.28 6.39 -6.30
C GLN A 91 6.98 4.99 -5.75
N HIS A 92 6.89 4.85 -4.44
CA HIS A 92 6.55 3.57 -3.80
C HIS A 92 5.19 3.04 -4.24
N ILE A 93 4.18 3.92 -4.36
CA ILE A 93 2.85 3.55 -4.85
C ILE A 93 2.94 3.10 -6.32
N LYS A 94 3.67 3.82 -7.16
CA LYS A 94 3.86 3.48 -8.58
C LYS A 94 4.53 2.12 -8.75
N ASP A 95 5.52 1.82 -7.95
CA ASP A 95 6.25 0.54 -7.97
C ASP A 95 5.39 -0.63 -7.45
N ASN A 96 4.34 -0.34 -6.68
CA ASN A 96 3.46 -1.33 -6.05
C ASN A 96 1.98 -1.15 -6.43
N GLN A 97 1.67 -0.70 -7.65
CA GLN A 97 0.30 -0.35 -8.09
C GLN A 97 -0.73 -1.44 -7.81
N LEU A 98 -0.39 -2.69 -8.14
CA LEU A 98 -1.31 -3.82 -7.99
C LEU A 98 -1.71 -4.02 -6.53
N PHE A 99 -0.78 -3.82 -5.61
CA PHE A 99 -1.06 -3.86 -4.19
C PHE A 99 -2.00 -2.73 -3.76
N TYR A 100 -1.70 -1.48 -4.13
CA TYR A 100 -2.52 -0.35 -3.72
C TYR A 100 -3.92 -0.38 -4.32
N LYS A 101 -4.09 -0.85 -5.57
CA LYS A 101 -5.42 -1.15 -6.13
C LYS A 101 -6.20 -2.11 -5.23
N THR A 102 -5.55 -3.19 -4.83
CA THR A 102 -6.13 -4.20 -3.93
C THR A 102 -6.42 -3.62 -2.54
N TYR A 103 -5.48 -2.85 -1.99
CA TYR A 103 -5.61 -2.20 -0.68
C TYR A 103 -6.87 -1.33 -0.61
N PHE A 104 -7.07 -0.49 -1.62
CA PHE A 104 -8.26 0.36 -1.72
C PHE A 104 -9.53 -0.45 -2.05
N LYS A 105 -9.45 -1.46 -2.91
CA LYS A 105 -10.59 -2.34 -3.21
C LYS A 105 -11.12 -3.04 -1.97
N LEU A 106 -10.26 -3.47 -1.07
CA LEU A 106 -10.63 -4.14 0.18
C LEU A 106 -11.01 -3.18 1.31
N GLY A 107 -11.05 -1.86 1.08
CA GLY A 107 -11.40 -0.85 2.07
C GLY A 107 -10.41 -0.78 3.24
N TYR A 108 -9.17 -1.16 3.02
CA TYR A 108 -8.14 -1.11 4.07
C TYR A 108 -7.74 0.32 4.45
N ASP A 109 -7.89 1.28 3.54
CA ASP A 109 -7.66 2.70 3.80
C ASP A 109 -8.64 3.31 4.82
N GLU A 110 -9.81 2.70 5.00
CA GLU A 110 -10.77 3.10 6.03
C GLU A 110 -10.44 2.50 7.40
N LYS A 111 -9.86 1.30 7.42
CA LYS A 111 -9.59 0.52 8.62
C LYS A 111 -8.18 0.70 9.16
N HIS A 112 -7.23 1.01 8.28
CA HIS A 112 -5.80 1.06 8.58
C HIS A 112 -5.20 2.36 8.05
N GLN A 113 -4.40 3.03 8.88
CA GLN A 113 -3.69 4.24 8.47
C GLN A 113 -2.37 3.86 7.83
N VAL A 114 -2.31 3.81 6.50
CA VAL A 114 -1.04 3.65 5.76
C VAL A 114 -0.25 4.94 5.77
N MET A 115 -0.94 6.09 5.72
CA MET A 115 -0.30 7.39 5.73
C MET A 115 -0.15 7.93 7.14
N ILE A 116 1.10 8.09 7.56
CA ILE A 116 1.43 8.76 8.82
C ILE A 116 1.37 10.27 8.55
N TYR A 117 0.30 10.92 9.04
CA TYR A 117 0.25 12.36 9.09
C TYR A 117 1.23 12.87 10.13
N ASP A 118 2.01 13.88 9.77
CA ASP A 118 2.77 14.63 10.75
C ASP A 118 1.81 15.49 11.60
N THR A 119 1.27 14.86 12.65
CA THR A 119 0.36 15.53 13.59
C THR A 119 1.01 16.74 14.24
N LYS A 120 2.33 16.75 14.43
CA LYS A 120 3.07 17.88 14.99
C LYS A 120 3.10 19.07 14.02
N ARG A 121 3.17 18.79 12.72
CA ARG A 121 3.07 19.82 11.70
C ARG A 121 1.67 20.39 11.63
N ALA A 122 0.66 19.53 11.54
CA ALA A 122 -0.72 19.94 11.54
C ALA A 122 -1.05 20.80 12.79
N GLN A 123 -0.48 20.46 13.95
CA GLN A 123 -0.57 21.25 15.18
C GLN A 123 0.06 22.65 15.05
N ARG A 124 1.23 22.76 14.38
CA ARG A 124 1.89 24.06 14.16
C ARG A 124 1.10 24.96 13.21
N ASP A 125 0.58 24.37 12.13
CA ASP A 125 -0.07 25.12 11.05
C ASP A 125 -1.49 25.56 11.43
N PHE A 126 -2.16 24.84 12.35
CA PHE A 126 -3.55 25.08 12.76
C PHE A 126 -3.74 25.38 14.26
N ASP A 127 -2.68 25.66 15.00
CA ASP A 127 -2.72 26.02 16.44
C ASP A 127 -3.53 25.01 17.31
N ASN A 128 -3.51 23.74 16.97
CA ASN A 128 -4.36 22.69 17.56
C ASN A 128 -5.87 22.92 17.44
N LYS A 129 -6.30 24.01 16.84
CA LYS A 129 -7.72 24.32 16.70
C LYS A 129 -8.35 23.40 15.64
N HIS A 130 -9.30 22.60 16.08
CA HIS A 130 -10.03 21.67 15.19
C HIS A 130 -9.16 20.67 14.42
N ILE A 131 -7.96 20.36 14.91
CA ILE A 131 -6.93 19.58 14.24
C ILE A 131 -7.44 18.23 13.68
N LYS A 132 -8.36 17.54 14.41
CA LYS A 132 -8.96 16.29 13.96
C LYS A 132 -9.70 16.41 12.62
N TYR A 133 -10.35 17.54 12.35
CA TYR A 133 -11.06 17.78 11.09
C TYR A 133 -10.09 18.08 9.96
N HIS A 134 -9.01 18.82 10.24
CA HIS A 134 -7.95 19.08 9.27
C HIS A 134 -7.26 17.79 8.86
N ILE A 135 -6.88 16.95 9.83
CA ILE A 135 -6.26 15.63 9.56
C ILE A 135 -7.19 14.77 8.70
N GLU A 136 -8.48 14.71 9.03
CA GLU A 136 -9.45 13.90 8.30
C GLU A 136 -9.67 14.42 6.87
N PHE A 137 -9.76 15.73 6.69
CA PHE A 137 -9.86 16.36 5.37
C PHE A 137 -8.65 16.02 4.49
N PHE A 138 -7.43 16.19 5.01
CA PHE A 138 -6.21 15.87 4.29
C PHE A 138 -6.12 14.39 3.94
N ARG A 139 -6.40 13.52 4.88
CA ARG A 139 -6.38 12.07 4.68
C ARG A 139 -7.28 11.65 3.53
N ASN A 140 -8.52 12.09 3.56
CA ASN A 140 -9.49 11.74 2.52
C ASN A 140 -9.13 12.35 1.17
N GLY A 141 -8.65 13.59 1.13
CA GLY A 141 -8.20 14.25 -0.09
C GLY A 141 -7.04 13.50 -0.76
N ILE A 142 -6.00 13.18 0.00
CA ILE A 142 -4.84 12.44 -0.52
C ILE A 142 -5.25 11.03 -0.96
N ASN A 143 -6.06 10.30 -0.17
CA ASN A 143 -6.54 8.98 -0.55
C ASN A 143 -7.36 9.02 -1.85
N ALA A 144 -8.21 10.03 -2.03
CA ALA A 144 -9.00 10.21 -3.25
C ALA A 144 -8.10 10.45 -4.48
N ILE A 145 -7.09 11.30 -4.35
CA ILE A 145 -6.11 11.58 -5.41
C ILE A 145 -5.33 10.31 -5.77
N ILE A 146 -4.84 9.58 -4.77
CA ILE A 146 -4.12 8.32 -5.01
C ILE A 146 -5.01 7.29 -5.69
N LYS A 147 -6.25 7.11 -5.25
CA LYS A 147 -7.22 6.19 -5.89
C LYS A 147 -7.44 6.56 -7.36
N MET A 148 -7.64 7.85 -7.63
CA MET A 148 -7.84 8.35 -9.00
C MET A 148 -6.61 8.06 -9.87
N TRP A 149 -5.42 8.39 -9.39
CA TRP A 149 -4.16 8.18 -10.11
C TRP A 149 -3.88 6.70 -10.41
N ILE A 150 -4.05 5.82 -9.41
CA ILE A 150 -3.87 4.37 -9.58
C ILE A 150 -4.90 3.80 -10.57
N ASN A 151 -6.16 4.21 -10.48
CA ASN A 151 -7.21 3.75 -11.39
C ASN A 151 -6.99 4.26 -12.82
N GLY A 152 -6.39 5.44 -12.98
CA GLY A 152 -5.93 5.99 -14.25
C GLY A 152 -4.67 5.32 -14.82
N GLY A 153 -4.05 4.38 -14.10
CA GLY A 153 -2.84 3.67 -14.55
C GLY A 153 -1.53 4.37 -14.23
N CYS A 154 -1.53 5.33 -13.29
CA CYS A 154 -0.35 6.11 -12.87
C CYS A 154 0.34 6.81 -14.05
N VAL A 155 -0.45 7.48 -14.90
CA VAL A 155 0.03 8.16 -16.11
C VAL A 155 1.01 9.27 -15.75
N GLU A 156 0.64 10.12 -14.80
CA GLU A 156 1.49 11.17 -14.28
C GLU A 156 2.71 10.57 -13.58
N SER A 157 3.82 11.28 -13.63
CA SER A 157 5.02 10.89 -12.89
C SER A 157 4.86 11.11 -11.38
N PRO A 158 5.62 10.40 -10.54
CA PRO A 158 5.66 10.67 -9.09
C PRO A 158 6.01 12.12 -8.75
N GLU A 159 6.86 12.77 -9.56
CA GLU A 159 7.26 14.17 -9.43
C GLU A 159 6.06 15.11 -9.68
N GLU A 160 5.30 14.86 -10.74
CA GLU A 160 4.08 15.61 -11.07
C GLU A 160 3.04 15.46 -9.97
N MET A 161 2.83 14.24 -9.46
CA MET A 161 1.92 13.99 -8.35
C MET A 161 2.35 14.69 -7.05
N ALA A 162 3.65 14.70 -6.74
CA ALA A 162 4.18 15.41 -5.60
C ALA A 162 3.99 16.93 -5.71
N GLU A 163 4.15 17.50 -6.91
CA GLU A 163 3.92 18.92 -7.16
C GLU A 163 2.43 19.28 -7.07
N ILE A 164 1.51 18.43 -7.57
CA ILE A 164 0.06 18.61 -7.40
C ILE A 164 -0.29 18.73 -5.91
N ILE A 165 0.16 17.78 -5.08
CA ILE A 165 -0.10 17.82 -3.64
C ILE A 165 0.47 19.08 -3.01
N LYS A 166 1.69 19.46 -3.38
CA LYS A 166 2.33 20.68 -2.86
C LYS A 166 1.55 21.94 -3.22
N GLN A 167 0.99 22.02 -4.43
CA GLN A 167 0.19 23.16 -4.87
C GLN A 167 -1.14 23.26 -4.12
N GLU A 168 -1.82 22.14 -3.88
CA GLU A 168 -3.06 22.10 -3.10
C GLU A 168 -2.87 22.56 -1.64
N TYR A 169 -1.66 22.43 -1.11
CA TYR A 169 -1.32 22.80 0.28
C TYR A 169 -0.52 24.11 0.41
N LYS A 170 -0.22 24.78 -0.70
CA LYS A 170 0.52 26.02 -0.71
C LYS A 170 -0.40 27.18 -0.26
N GLY A 171 -0.10 27.74 0.91
CA GLY A 171 -0.83 28.92 1.42
C GLY A 171 -2.00 28.63 2.35
N ARG A 172 -2.07 27.43 2.88
CA ARG A 172 -2.98 27.09 3.98
C ARG A 172 -2.25 26.86 5.27
#